data_6e0386ef4f7548e7c2c1009636eccc56
#
_entry.id   6e0386ef4f7548e7c2c1009636eccc56
#
_cell.length_a   1.000
_cell.length_b   1.000
_cell.length_c   1.000
_cell.angle_alpha   90.00
_cell.angle_beta   90.00
_cell.angle_gamma   90.00
#
_symmetry.space_group_name_H-M   'P 1'
#
loop_
_entity.id
_entity.type
_entity.pdbx_description
1 polymer ?
#
loop_
_entity_poly.entity_id
_entity_poly.type
_entity_poly.pdbx_seq_one_letter_code
_entity_poly.pdbx_strand_id
1 'polypeptide(L)'
;MTIGIGGWGSRRKPMSLVRAILRSDLTDLHIVSYGGPDVGILTAAGKCRRVTYGFVSLDSIPLEPHFRAVRQGGLLPDFMELDEGAFYLGLMAAAHRVPFYPTRAGLGSAMLSENPELRTVTSPYGDGEELVAIPAFDMDAVLLHMNRADEKGNGQFLGPDLYFDDLFAMAGAKTYMSAEKIIPTEDFLREGPAHTLKIPRTHVDGVVEAPMGAHFTECPPDYGRD
;
A
#
# COMPACT_ATOMS: atom_id res chain seq x y z
N MET A 1 -8.42 13.73 -1.10
CA MET A 1 -8.47 12.55 -0.22
C MET A 1 -7.19 11.75 -0.33
N THR A 2 -6.85 10.98 0.71
CA THR A 2 -5.68 10.09 0.74
C THR A 2 -6.13 8.65 0.55
N ILE A 3 -5.54 7.94 -0.41
CA ILE A 3 -5.88 6.55 -0.72
C ILE A 3 -4.64 5.68 -0.54
N GLY A 4 -4.74 4.69 0.37
CA GLY A 4 -3.76 3.63 0.51
C GLY A 4 -4.00 2.51 -0.51
N ILE A 5 -2.94 2.00 -1.12
CA ILE A 5 -3.03 0.91 -2.10
C ILE A 5 -2.09 -0.21 -1.68
N GLY A 6 -2.66 -1.34 -1.27
CA GLY A 6 -1.92 -2.53 -0.86
C GLY A 6 -1.24 -3.26 -2.01
N GLY A 7 -0.75 -4.45 -1.72
CA GLY A 7 0.14 -5.20 -2.62
C GLY A 7 1.56 -4.61 -2.64
N TRP A 8 2.46 -5.22 -3.39
CA TRP A 8 3.88 -4.86 -3.37
C TRP A 8 4.54 -5.06 -4.73
N GLY A 9 5.05 -3.97 -5.32
CA GLY A 9 5.68 -4.04 -6.64
C GLY A 9 4.73 -4.57 -7.71
N SER A 10 5.04 -5.73 -8.28
CA SER A 10 4.22 -6.42 -9.28
C SER A 10 3.33 -7.52 -8.68
N ARG A 11 3.01 -7.46 -7.39
CA ARG A 11 2.30 -8.55 -6.68
C ARG A 11 1.05 -8.04 -5.99
N ARG A 12 -0.09 -8.68 -6.29
CA ARG A 12 -1.42 -8.45 -5.71
C ARG A 12 -1.83 -6.97 -5.58
N LYS A 13 -1.39 -6.12 -6.52
CA LYS A 13 -1.93 -4.77 -6.61
C LYS A 13 -3.41 -4.82 -6.98
N PRO A 14 -4.28 -4.05 -6.33
CA PRO A 14 -5.73 -4.03 -6.61
C PRO A 14 -6.02 -3.31 -7.95
N MET A 15 -5.47 -3.83 -9.06
CA MET A 15 -5.49 -3.14 -10.36
C MET A 15 -6.89 -2.94 -10.93
N SER A 16 -7.85 -3.81 -10.59
CA SER A 16 -9.26 -3.59 -10.95
C SER A 16 -9.81 -2.32 -10.32
N LEU A 17 -9.50 -2.05 -9.05
CA LEU A 17 -9.90 -0.85 -8.32
C LEU A 17 -9.10 0.37 -8.79
N VAL A 18 -7.81 0.22 -9.06
CA VAL A 18 -6.97 1.28 -9.67
C VAL A 18 -7.55 1.71 -11.03
N ARG A 19 -7.94 0.76 -11.88
CA ARG A 19 -8.62 1.07 -13.15
C ARG A 19 -9.98 1.75 -12.96
N ALA A 20 -10.68 1.46 -11.86
CA ALA A 20 -11.93 2.17 -11.53
C ALA A 20 -11.64 3.65 -11.18
N ILE A 21 -10.58 3.94 -10.41
CA ILE A 21 -10.12 5.32 -10.16
C ILE A 21 -9.78 6.03 -11.47
N LEU A 22 -9.06 5.37 -12.38
CA LEU A 22 -8.70 5.96 -13.68
C LEU A 22 -9.93 6.39 -14.50
N ARG A 23 -11.01 5.60 -14.44
CA ARG A 23 -12.27 5.87 -15.16
C ARG A 23 -13.22 6.84 -14.44
N SER A 24 -12.95 7.12 -13.16
CA SER A 24 -13.78 8.03 -12.36
C SER A 24 -13.36 9.50 -12.52
N ASP A 25 -14.18 10.39 -11.98
CA ASP A 25 -13.87 11.84 -11.89
C ASP A 25 -12.96 12.19 -10.70
N LEU A 26 -12.51 11.20 -9.93
CA LEU A 26 -11.59 11.41 -8.82
C LEU A 26 -10.28 12.00 -9.32
N THR A 27 -9.86 13.09 -8.73
CA THR A 27 -8.61 13.82 -9.00
C THR A 27 -8.07 14.38 -7.69
N ASP A 28 -6.91 15.03 -7.74
CA ASP A 28 -6.28 15.66 -6.57
C ASP A 28 -6.08 14.66 -5.42
N LEU A 29 -5.66 13.44 -5.75
CA LEU A 29 -5.46 12.36 -4.81
C LEU A 29 -4.06 12.41 -4.18
N HIS A 30 -3.97 12.06 -2.90
CA HIS A 30 -2.73 11.63 -2.28
C HIS A 30 -2.72 10.10 -2.28
N ILE A 31 -1.77 9.49 -2.98
CA ILE A 31 -1.62 8.03 -3.04
C ILE A 31 -0.50 7.60 -2.09
N VAL A 32 -0.81 6.65 -1.22
CA VAL A 32 0.14 5.98 -0.32
C VAL A 32 0.28 4.53 -0.78
N SER A 33 1.42 4.17 -1.32
CA SER A 33 1.62 2.84 -1.90
C SER A 33 3.08 2.41 -1.84
N TYR A 34 3.32 1.19 -1.41
CA TYR A 34 4.66 0.62 -1.56
C TYR A 34 4.79 0.04 -2.97
N GLY A 35 5.13 0.89 -3.83
CA GLY A 35 5.26 1.05 -5.24
C GLY A 35 5.10 -0.09 -6.21
N GLY A 36 4.31 0.20 -7.19
CA GLY A 36 4.07 -0.65 -8.33
C GLY A 36 3.39 0.15 -9.45
N PRO A 37 2.78 -0.54 -10.41
CA PRO A 37 2.16 0.11 -11.57
C PRO A 37 1.01 1.05 -11.20
N ASP A 38 0.39 0.87 -10.05
CA ASP A 38 -0.63 1.76 -9.50
C ASP A 38 -0.12 3.20 -9.37
N VAL A 39 1.07 3.40 -8.78
CA VAL A 39 1.69 4.73 -8.64
C VAL A 39 2.00 5.32 -10.01
N GLY A 40 2.65 4.54 -10.89
CA GLY A 40 3.01 5.00 -12.22
C GLY A 40 1.82 5.43 -13.06
N ILE A 41 0.80 4.59 -13.15
CA ILE A 41 -0.39 4.84 -13.97
C ILE A 41 -1.22 6.00 -13.43
N LEU A 42 -1.43 6.08 -12.11
CA LEU A 42 -2.23 7.15 -11.51
C LEU A 42 -1.55 8.51 -11.62
N THR A 43 -0.21 8.57 -11.47
CA THR A 43 0.54 9.81 -11.67
C THR A 43 0.57 10.24 -13.13
N ALA A 44 0.82 9.31 -14.07
CA ALA A 44 0.82 9.60 -15.49
C ALA A 44 -0.57 10.06 -16.00
N ALA A 45 -1.64 9.57 -15.40
CA ALA A 45 -3.01 10.00 -15.70
C ALA A 45 -3.41 11.34 -15.06
N GLY A 46 -2.50 12.00 -14.31
CA GLY A 46 -2.78 13.28 -13.65
C GLY A 46 -3.78 13.19 -12.50
N LYS A 47 -3.96 12.01 -11.90
CA LYS A 47 -4.90 11.79 -10.79
C LYS A 47 -4.35 12.25 -9.44
N CYS A 48 -3.03 12.37 -9.31
CA CYS A 48 -2.34 12.58 -8.04
C CYS A 48 -1.89 14.04 -7.86
N ARG A 49 -2.19 14.63 -6.71
CA ARG A 49 -1.52 15.85 -6.21
C ARG A 49 -0.26 15.50 -5.42
N ARG A 50 -0.22 14.29 -4.82
CA ARG A 50 0.87 13.82 -3.98
C ARG A 50 0.99 12.31 -4.01
N VAL A 51 2.20 11.80 -3.84
CA VAL A 51 2.48 10.37 -3.67
C VAL A 51 3.42 10.13 -2.49
N THR A 52 3.11 9.15 -1.64
CA THR A 52 4.03 8.60 -0.63
C THR A 52 4.36 7.18 -1.04
N TYR A 53 5.64 6.92 -1.30
CA TYR A 53 6.06 5.64 -1.86
C TYR A 53 7.46 5.22 -1.39
N GLY A 54 7.78 3.93 -1.50
CA GLY A 54 9.13 3.41 -1.26
C GLY A 54 9.92 3.31 -2.55
N PHE A 55 9.51 2.42 -3.45
CA PHE A 55 10.07 2.28 -4.81
C PHE A 55 8.92 2.06 -5.80
N VAL A 56 9.20 2.20 -7.10
CA VAL A 56 8.18 1.98 -8.14
C VAL A 56 8.76 1.08 -9.22
N SER A 57 8.62 -0.23 -9.05
CA SER A 57 9.16 -1.25 -9.95
C SER A 57 8.12 -2.28 -10.36
N LEU A 58 8.47 -3.11 -11.34
CA LEU A 58 7.70 -4.29 -11.75
C LEU A 58 8.46 -5.59 -11.48
N ASP A 59 9.46 -5.59 -10.61
CA ASP A 59 10.41 -6.67 -10.32
C ASP A 59 11.26 -7.10 -11.53
N SER A 60 10.63 -7.32 -12.68
CA SER A 60 11.32 -7.61 -13.95
C SER A 60 11.90 -6.36 -14.62
N ILE A 61 11.41 -5.18 -14.29
CA ILE A 61 11.84 -3.88 -14.80
C ILE A 61 12.21 -2.99 -13.60
N PRO A 62 13.45 -2.47 -13.51
CA PRO A 62 13.93 -1.74 -12.34
C PRO A 62 13.10 -0.50 -11.97
N LEU A 63 12.48 0.13 -12.97
CA LEU A 63 11.63 1.29 -12.76
C LEU A 63 10.42 1.20 -13.68
N GLU A 64 9.22 1.34 -13.11
CA GLU A 64 7.96 1.28 -13.83
C GLU A 64 7.92 2.38 -14.93
N PRO A 65 7.56 2.04 -16.19
CA PRO A 65 7.73 2.96 -17.31
C PRO A 65 6.95 4.27 -17.23
N HIS A 66 5.71 4.25 -16.75
CA HIS A 66 4.89 5.46 -16.59
C HIS A 66 5.46 6.38 -15.51
N PHE A 67 5.85 5.81 -14.37
CA PHE A 67 6.51 6.55 -13.30
C PHE A 67 7.84 7.15 -13.78
N ARG A 68 8.63 6.37 -14.52
CA ARG A 68 9.88 6.87 -15.13
C ARG A 68 9.63 8.08 -16.02
N ALA A 69 8.64 8.00 -16.90
CA ALA A 69 8.32 9.09 -17.82
C ALA A 69 7.89 10.37 -17.06
N VAL A 70 7.05 10.23 -16.05
CA VAL A 70 6.61 11.35 -15.20
C VAL A 70 7.79 11.97 -14.45
N ARG A 71 8.64 11.15 -13.83
CA ARG A 71 9.82 11.62 -13.07
C ARG A 71 10.84 12.31 -13.99
N GLN A 72 11.18 11.72 -15.12
CA GLN A 72 12.13 12.30 -16.09
C GLN A 72 11.58 13.55 -16.78
N GLY A 73 10.28 13.62 -16.97
CA GLY A 73 9.60 14.80 -17.51
C GLY A 73 9.43 15.97 -16.54
N GLY A 74 9.86 15.82 -15.28
CA GLY A 74 9.66 16.82 -14.23
C GLY A 74 8.20 17.04 -13.85
N LEU A 75 7.35 16.05 -14.09
CA LEU A 75 5.90 16.09 -13.86
C LEU A 75 5.47 15.31 -12.62
N LEU A 76 6.44 14.87 -11.81
CA LEU A 76 6.12 14.17 -10.57
C LEU A 76 5.36 15.13 -9.64
N PRO A 77 4.19 14.73 -9.09
CA PRO A 77 3.49 15.54 -8.09
C PRO A 77 4.33 15.66 -6.82
N ASP A 78 3.86 16.43 -5.85
CA ASP A 78 4.48 16.45 -4.51
C ASP A 78 4.67 15.01 -3.98
N PHE A 79 5.79 14.73 -3.31
CA PHE A 79 6.11 13.36 -2.93
C PHE A 79 6.85 13.25 -1.60
N MET A 80 6.68 12.08 -0.99
CA MET A 80 7.52 11.56 0.08
C MET A 80 8.08 10.22 -0.37
N GLU A 81 9.41 10.14 -0.55
CA GLU A 81 10.11 8.90 -0.91
C GLU A 81 10.82 8.35 0.34
N LEU A 82 10.48 7.12 0.72
CA LEU A 82 10.94 6.46 1.92
C LEU A 82 11.53 5.08 1.59
N ASP A 83 12.46 4.62 2.39
CA ASP A 83 12.84 3.21 2.37
C ASP A 83 11.71 2.33 2.94
N GLU A 84 11.85 1.01 2.75
CA GLU A 84 10.84 0.04 3.19
C GLU A 84 10.58 0.10 4.70
N GLY A 85 11.65 0.25 5.49
CA GLY A 85 11.53 0.32 6.95
C GLY A 85 10.77 1.55 7.41
N ALA A 86 11.08 2.72 6.87
CA ALA A 86 10.38 3.96 7.20
C ALA A 86 8.91 3.92 6.71
N PHE A 87 8.66 3.40 5.52
CA PHE A 87 7.29 3.23 5.01
C PHE A 87 6.48 2.28 5.91
N TYR A 88 7.08 1.15 6.30
CA TYR A 88 6.46 0.20 7.24
C TYR A 88 6.11 0.86 8.58
N LEU A 89 7.02 1.68 9.14
CA LEU A 89 6.77 2.40 10.40
C LEU A 89 5.64 3.43 10.28
N GLY A 90 5.50 4.10 9.15
CA GLY A 90 4.38 5.01 8.88
C GLY A 90 3.03 4.29 8.84
N LEU A 91 2.98 3.11 8.20
CA LEU A 91 1.80 2.24 8.24
C LEU A 91 1.51 1.73 9.64
N MET A 92 2.52 1.28 10.38
CA MET A 92 2.37 0.84 11.77
C MET A 92 1.83 1.96 12.65
N ALA A 93 2.34 3.19 12.50
CA ALA A 93 1.87 4.33 13.27
C ALA A 93 0.37 4.56 13.04
N ALA A 94 -0.06 4.55 11.78
CA ALA A 94 -1.47 4.69 11.42
C ALA A 94 -2.33 3.53 11.94
N ALA A 95 -1.89 2.29 11.76
CA ALA A 95 -2.58 1.09 12.21
C ALA A 95 -2.74 1.04 13.75
N HIS A 96 -1.73 1.49 14.48
CA HIS A 96 -1.72 1.52 15.95
C HIS A 96 -2.31 2.82 16.53
N ARG A 97 -2.78 3.74 15.67
CA ARG A 97 -3.38 5.02 16.10
C ARG A 97 -2.45 5.87 16.95
N VAL A 98 -1.15 5.87 16.63
CA VAL A 98 -0.14 6.76 17.22
C VAL A 98 0.32 7.78 16.18
N PRO A 99 0.73 9.00 16.58
CA PRO A 99 1.03 10.06 15.60
C PRO A 99 2.29 9.81 14.78
N PHE A 100 3.24 9.03 15.29
CA PHE A 100 4.48 8.66 14.62
C PHE A 100 5.15 7.47 15.29
N TYR A 101 6.10 6.85 14.58
CA TYR A 101 7.06 5.90 15.14
C TYR A 101 8.48 6.46 15.09
N PRO A 102 9.23 6.40 16.22
CA PRO A 102 10.63 6.83 16.25
C PRO A 102 11.56 5.73 15.73
N THR A 103 12.61 6.14 14.99
CA THR A 103 13.64 5.22 14.48
C THR A 103 15.01 5.88 14.40
N ARG A 104 16.06 5.08 14.54
CA ARG A 104 17.43 5.52 14.24
C ARG A 104 17.72 5.51 12.74
N ALA A 105 16.98 4.71 11.97
CA ALA A 105 17.17 4.62 10.53
C ALA A 105 16.91 5.99 9.88
N GLY A 106 17.74 6.32 8.90
CA GLY A 106 17.66 7.59 8.16
C GLY A 106 18.46 8.76 8.74
N LEU A 107 18.89 8.70 10.02
CA LEU A 107 19.80 9.71 10.56
C LEU A 107 21.13 9.72 9.80
N GLY A 108 21.60 10.92 9.43
CA GLY A 108 22.83 11.08 8.66
C GLY A 108 22.73 10.68 7.18
N SER A 109 21.55 10.34 6.68
CA SER A 109 21.30 10.05 5.28
C SER A 109 20.56 11.21 4.58
N ALA A 110 20.42 11.12 3.25
CA ALA A 110 19.64 12.08 2.47
C ALA A 110 18.14 12.04 2.74
N MET A 111 17.63 11.04 3.48
CA MET A 111 16.19 10.87 3.71
C MET A 111 15.53 12.11 4.31
N LEU A 112 16.20 12.76 5.28
CA LEU A 112 15.66 14.00 5.90
C LEU A 112 15.74 15.21 4.98
N SER A 113 16.79 15.34 4.17
CA SER A 113 16.92 16.45 3.23
C SER A 113 15.98 16.34 2.03
N GLU A 114 15.74 15.11 1.56
CA GLU A 114 14.82 14.85 0.44
C GLU A 114 13.34 14.89 0.86
N ASN A 115 13.06 14.69 2.15
CA ASN A 115 11.71 14.74 2.72
C ASN A 115 11.62 15.82 3.82
N PRO A 116 11.51 17.10 3.46
CA PRO A 116 11.62 18.22 4.41
C PRO A 116 10.50 18.27 5.45
N GLU A 117 9.45 17.49 5.30
CA GLU A 117 8.37 17.38 6.28
C GLU A 117 8.68 16.36 7.41
N LEU A 118 9.66 15.47 7.22
CA LEU A 118 10.14 14.60 8.30
C LEU A 118 10.77 15.44 9.42
N ARG A 119 10.57 15.00 10.64
CA ARG A 119 11.08 15.65 11.85
C ARG A 119 11.91 14.67 12.64
N THR A 120 12.74 15.22 13.51
CA THR A 120 13.43 14.44 14.55
C THR A 120 12.76 14.68 15.90
N VAL A 121 12.98 13.76 16.84
CA VAL A 121 12.49 13.81 18.21
C VAL A 121 13.58 13.30 19.15
N THR A 122 13.69 13.94 20.30
CA THR A 122 14.61 13.46 21.36
C THR A 122 13.92 12.36 22.18
N SER A 123 14.58 11.23 22.35
CA SER A 123 14.09 10.15 23.20
C SER A 123 13.94 10.64 24.65
N PRO A 124 12.83 10.38 25.33
CA PRO A 124 12.68 10.67 26.77
C PRO A 124 13.41 9.65 27.66
N TYR A 125 14.02 8.64 27.08
CA TYR A 125 14.71 7.56 27.78
C TYR A 125 16.23 7.58 27.48
N GLY A 126 17.00 6.96 28.37
CA GLY A 126 18.45 6.87 28.23
C GLY A 126 19.12 8.25 28.34
N ASP A 127 20.04 8.52 27.43
CA ASP A 127 20.82 9.76 27.32
C ASP A 127 20.17 10.83 26.43
N GLY A 128 18.95 10.61 25.99
CA GLY A 128 18.22 11.56 25.17
C GLY A 128 18.69 11.58 23.71
N GLU A 129 18.91 10.41 23.11
CA GLU A 129 19.30 10.29 21.70
C GLU A 129 18.29 10.93 20.73
N GLU A 130 18.77 11.43 19.61
CA GLU A 130 17.95 11.92 18.52
C GLU A 130 17.44 10.75 17.66
N LEU A 131 16.16 10.81 17.26
CA LEU A 131 15.49 9.81 16.44
C LEU A 131 14.70 10.49 15.32
N VAL A 132 14.57 9.85 14.18
CA VAL A 132 13.62 10.28 13.13
C VAL A 132 12.22 9.91 13.58
N ALA A 133 11.28 10.84 13.49
CA ALA A 133 9.85 10.63 13.75
C ALA A 133 9.14 10.37 12.41
N ILE A 134 8.87 9.10 12.12
CA ILE A 134 8.12 8.73 10.89
C ILE A 134 6.64 8.95 11.15
N PRO A 135 5.96 9.87 10.42
CA PRO A 135 4.57 10.21 10.67
C PRO A 135 3.62 9.07 10.31
N ALA A 136 2.48 9.01 10.98
CA ALA A 136 1.39 8.11 10.61
C ALA A 136 0.84 8.46 9.22
N PHE A 137 0.53 7.46 8.41
CA PHE A 137 -0.12 7.65 7.11
C PHE A 137 -1.63 7.64 7.29
N ASP A 138 -2.22 8.81 7.53
CA ASP A 138 -3.67 8.96 7.65
C ASP A 138 -4.32 8.77 6.28
N MET A 139 -5.09 7.69 6.11
CA MET A 139 -5.73 7.31 4.86
C MET A 139 -7.25 7.33 4.99
N ASP A 140 -7.92 8.09 4.11
CA ASP A 140 -9.39 8.15 4.03
C ASP A 140 -9.96 6.82 3.53
N ALA A 141 -9.27 6.19 2.59
CA ALA A 141 -9.64 4.90 2.03
C ALA A 141 -8.41 4.04 1.75
N VAL A 142 -8.60 2.73 1.87
CA VAL A 142 -7.59 1.72 1.51
C VAL A 142 -8.17 0.74 0.51
N LEU A 143 -7.38 0.39 -0.49
CA LEU A 143 -7.72 -0.58 -1.53
C LEU A 143 -6.80 -1.79 -1.44
N LEU A 144 -7.38 -2.99 -1.36
CA LEU A 144 -6.67 -4.27 -1.27
C LEU A 144 -7.12 -5.24 -2.34
N HIS A 145 -6.30 -6.23 -2.63
CA HIS A 145 -6.67 -7.40 -3.43
C HIS A 145 -6.19 -8.69 -2.76
N MET A 146 -7.10 -9.66 -2.60
CA MET A 146 -6.83 -10.94 -1.97
C MET A 146 -7.15 -12.10 -2.89
N ASN A 147 -6.54 -13.27 -2.62
CA ASN A 147 -6.87 -14.50 -3.35
C ASN A 147 -8.30 -14.95 -3.07
N ARG A 148 -8.70 -14.91 -1.80
CA ARG A 148 -10.04 -15.30 -1.36
C ARG A 148 -10.61 -14.26 -0.41
N ALA A 149 -11.91 -14.09 -0.45
CA ALA A 149 -12.67 -13.34 0.53
C ALA A 149 -13.98 -14.04 0.83
N ASP A 150 -14.64 -13.68 1.93
CA ASP A 150 -16.04 -14.02 2.14
C ASP A 150 -16.92 -12.76 2.03
N GLU A 151 -18.24 -12.96 1.93
CA GLU A 151 -19.20 -11.85 1.85
C GLU A 151 -19.19 -10.93 3.08
N LYS A 152 -18.60 -11.40 4.20
CA LYS A 152 -18.49 -10.63 5.44
C LYS A 152 -17.27 -9.71 5.46
N GLY A 153 -16.34 -9.87 4.51
CA GLY A 153 -15.12 -9.07 4.41
C GLY A 153 -13.88 -9.70 5.04
N ASN A 154 -13.88 -10.99 5.41
CA ASN A 154 -12.63 -11.66 5.73
C ASN A 154 -11.84 -11.90 4.45
N GLY A 155 -10.52 -11.68 4.50
CA GLY A 155 -9.62 -11.85 3.37
C GLY A 155 -8.48 -12.82 3.65
N GLN A 156 -8.18 -13.66 2.66
CA GLN A 156 -7.12 -14.66 2.71
C GLN A 156 -6.16 -14.46 1.54
N PHE A 157 -4.86 -14.39 1.84
CA PHE A 157 -3.83 -14.51 0.84
C PHE A 157 -3.37 -15.98 0.72
N LEU A 158 -3.00 -16.41 -0.47
CA LEU A 158 -2.51 -17.78 -0.72
C LEU A 158 -1.10 -17.80 -1.30
N GLY A 159 -0.59 -16.64 -1.68
CA GLY A 159 0.77 -16.47 -2.19
C GLY A 159 1.84 -16.57 -1.10
N PRO A 160 3.09 -16.32 -1.45
CA PRO A 160 4.21 -16.46 -0.53
C PRO A 160 4.25 -15.40 0.57
N ASP A 161 3.62 -14.24 0.35
CA ASP A 161 3.73 -13.08 1.22
C ASP A 161 2.42 -12.28 1.31
N LEU A 162 2.15 -11.73 2.49
CA LEU A 162 1.06 -10.79 2.75
C LEU A 162 1.47 -9.35 2.43
N TYR A 163 2.74 -9.05 2.43
CA TYR A 163 3.33 -7.71 2.36
C TYR A 163 2.85 -6.84 3.54
N PHE A 164 2.27 -5.67 3.26
CA PHE A 164 1.79 -4.75 4.29
C PHE A 164 0.25 -4.64 4.31
N ASP A 165 -0.46 -5.57 3.69
CA ASP A 165 -1.89 -5.46 3.47
C ASP A 165 -2.71 -5.45 4.77
N ASP A 166 -2.27 -6.16 5.80
CA ASP A 166 -2.89 -6.13 7.13
C ASP A 166 -2.74 -4.75 7.79
N LEU A 167 -1.57 -4.12 7.69
CA LEU A 167 -1.35 -2.77 8.20
C LEU A 167 -2.16 -1.74 7.41
N PHE A 168 -2.23 -1.87 6.09
CA PHE A 168 -3.09 -1.03 5.27
C PHE A 168 -4.55 -1.15 5.71
N ALA A 169 -5.06 -2.38 5.88
CA ALA A 169 -6.43 -2.61 6.33
C ALA A 169 -6.72 -1.97 7.70
N MET A 170 -5.77 -2.04 8.63
CA MET A 170 -5.89 -1.45 9.96
C MET A 170 -5.77 0.08 9.97
N ALA A 171 -4.99 0.63 9.04
CA ALA A 171 -4.67 2.06 8.98
C ALA A 171 -5.79 2.88 8.32
N GLY A 172 -6.52 2.32 7.36
CA GLY A 172 -7.57 3.03 6.64
C GLY A 172 -8.75 3.46 7.51
N ALA A 173 -9.33 4.62 7.23
CA ALA A 173 -10.63 5.01 7.78
C ALA A 173 -11.75 4.16 7.15
N LYS A 174 -11.59 3.79 5.88
CA LYS A 174 -12.42 2.86 5.11
C LYS A 174 -11.54 1.90 4.33
N THR A 175 -11.88 0.62 4.30
CA THR A 175 -11.14 -0.39 3.53
C THR A 175 -12.05 -1.12 2.56
N TYR A 176 -11.66 -1.11 1.29
CA TYR A 176 -12.35 -1.82 0.22
C TYR A 176 -11.43 -2.89 -0.35
N MET A 177 -11.96 -4.10 -0.45
CA MET A 177 -11.18 -5.26 -0.87
C MET A 177 -11.79 -5.89 -2.11
N SER A 178 -10.99 -6.08 -3.16
CA SER A 178 -11.31 -6.99 -4.24
C SER A 178 -10.69 -8.36 -3.98
N ALA A 179 -11.29 -9.42 -4.48
CA ALA A 179 -10.76 -10.76 -4.36
C ALA A 179 -10.94 -11.54 -5.66
N GLU A 180 -10.05 -12.48 -5.92
CA GLU A 180 -10.17 -13.39 -7.06
C GLU A 180 -11.45 -14.22 -6.98
N LYS A 181 -11.82 -14.62 -5.76
CA LYS A 181 -13.02 -15.41 -5.52
C LYS A 181 -13.62 -15.12 -4.16
N ILE A 182 -14.94 -14.97 -4.11
CA ILE A 182 -15.71 -14.94 -2.87
C ILE A 182 -16.17 -16.35 -2.54
N ILE A 183 -15.88 -16.82 -1.33
CA ILE A 183 -16.16 -18.17 -0.85
C ILE A 183 -16.94 -18.13 0.47
N PRO A 184 -17.66 -19.22 0.84
CA PRO A 184 -18.20 -19.36 2.18
C PRO A 184 -17.12 -19.31 3.26
N THR A 185 -17.42 -18.71 4.41
CA THR A 185 -16.45 -18.55 5.52
C THR A 185 -15.85 -19.89 5.96
N GLU A 186 -16.64 -20.97 5.96
CA GLU A 186 -16.24 -22.32 6.34
C GLU A 186 -15.25 -22.99 5.37
N ASP A 187 -15.12 -22.46 4.16
CA ASP A 187 -14.25 -23.04 3.13
C ASP A 187 -12.82 -22.48 3.18
N PHE A 188 -12.54 -21.41 3.92
CA PHE A 188 -11.19 -20.84 3.99
C PHE A 188 -10.10 -21.84 4.36
N LEU A 189 -10.37 -22.74 5.31
CA LEU A 189 -9.39 -23.74 5.74
C LEU A 189 -9.17 -24.87 4.72
N ARG A 190 -10.03 -24.96 3.70
CA ARG A 190 -9.81 -25.84 2.54
C ARG A 190 -8.94 -25.20 1.48
N GLU A 191 -9.02 -23.87 1.34
CA GLU A 191 -8.22 -23.11 0.39
C GLU A 191 -6.77 -22.93 0.87
N GLY A 192 -6.58 -22.73 2.18
CA GLY A 192 -5.24 -22.55 2.74
C GLY A 192 -5.19 -22.62 4.28
N PRO A 193 -4.00 -22.67 4.86
CA PRO A 193 -3.83 -22.74 6.30
C PRO A 193 -4.31 -21.47 7.02
N ALA A 194 -4.71 -21.62 8.29
CA ALA A 194 -5.31 -20.54 9.08
C ALA A 194 -4.46 -19.26 9.16
N HIS A 195 -3.14 -19.36 9.12
CA HIS A 195 -2.26 -18.20 9.18
C HIS A 195 -2.33 -17.29 7.93
N THR A 196 -2.96 -17.76 6.86
CA THR A 196 -3.20 -16.96 5.65
C THR A 196 -4.45 -16.08 5.74
N LEU A 197 -5.31 -16.27 6.74
CA LEU A 197 -6.46 -15.42 7.07
C LEU A 197 -5.97 -14.20 7.86
N LYS A 198 -5.55 -13.15 7.16
CA LYS A 198 -4.91 -11.99 7.79
C LYS A 198 -5.72 -10.70 7.73
N ILE A 199 -6.69 -10.63 6.85
CA ILE A 199 -7.57 -9.45 6.77
C ILE A 199 -8.90 -9.80 7.45
N PRO A 200 -9.11 -9.37 8.70
CA PRO A 200 -10.37 -9.63 9.39
C PRO A 200 -11.46 -8.64 8.92
N ARG A 201 -12.67 -9.12 8.83
CA ARG A 201 -13.86 -8.33 8.46
C ARG A 201 -14.06 -7.04 9.25
N THR A 202 -13.49 -6.97 10.45
CA THR A 202 -13.58 -5.78 11.32
C THR A 202 -12.87 -4.56 10.75
N HIS A 203 -12.01 -4.75 9.75
CA HIS A 203 -11.28 -3.69 9.06
C HIS A 203 -11.76 -3.47 7.63
N VAL A 204 -12.80 -4.18 7.16
CA VAL A 204 -13.25 -4.12 5.77
C VAL A 204 -14.67 -3.56 5.70
N ASP A 205 -14.85 -2.49 4.93
CA ASP A 205 -16.15 -1.84 4.70
C ASP A 205 -16.88 -2.36 3.47
N GLY A 206 -16.15 -2.94 2.52
CA GLY A 206 -16.75 -3.51 1.32
C GLY A 206 -15.84 -4.51 0.63
N VAL A 207 -16.45 -5.55 0.07
CA VAL A 207 -15.76 -6.58 -0.70
C VAL A 207 -16.43 -6.77 -2.06
N VAL A 208 -15.63 -7.06 -3.08
CA VAL A 208 -16.11 -7.35 -4.43
C VAL A 208 -15.30 -8.48 -5.06
N GLU A 209 -15.98 -9.40 -5.72
CA GLU A 209 -15.31 -10.40 -6.54
C GLU A 209 -14.80 -9.75 -7.83
N ALA A 210 -13.55 -9.96 -8.13
CA ALA A 210 -12.85 -9.40 -9.29
C ALA A 210 -11.81 -10.40 -9.80
N PRO A 211 -12.22 -11.44 -10.52
CA PRO A 211 -11.31 -12.39 -11.13
C PRO A 211 -10.27 -11.66 -12.02
N MET A 212 -9.02 -12.07 -11.93
CA MET A 212 -7.89 -11.36 -12.55
C MET A 212 -7.78 -9.89 -12.08
N GLY A 213 -8.20 -9.63 -10.84
CA GLY A 213 -8.31 -8.27 -10.30
C GLY A 213 -6.97 -7.60 -10.03
N ALA A 214 -5.91 -8.36 -9.80
CA ALA A 214 -4.55 -7.84 -9.71
C ALA A 214 -3.84 -7.74 -11.07
N HIS A 215 -4.38 -8.33 -12.14
CA HIS A 215 -3.74 -8.34 -13.46
C HIS A 215 -3.46 -6.89 -13.94
N PHE A 216 -2.27 -6.61 -14.45
CA PHE A 216 -1.13 -7.44 -14.92
C PHE A 216 -0.10 -7.81 -13.83
N THR A 217 -0.31 -7.40 -12.56
CA THR A 217 0.49 -7.92 -11.46
C THR A 217 0.05 -9.34 -11.12
N GLU A 218 0.95 -10.14 -10.54
CA GLU A 218 0.66 -11.52 -10.19
C GLU A 218 -0.22 -11.65 -8.95
N CYS A 219 -0.95 -12.76 -8.87
CA CYS A 219 -1.73 -13.18 -7.69
C CYS A 219 -1.56 -14.69 -7.46
N PRO A 220 -0.35 -15.17 -7.11
CA PRO A 220 -0.12 -16.61 -6.92
C PRO A 220 -0.94 -17.15 -5.76
N PRO A 221 -1.43 -18.42 -5.81
CA PRO A 221 -1.23 -19.37 -6.89
C PRO A 221 -2.22 -19.24 -8.06
N ASP A 222 -3.15 -18.28 -8.02
CA ASP A 222 -4.21 -18.15 -9.03
C ASP A 222 -3.62 -17.85 -10.42
N TYR A 223 -2.65 -16.92 -10.52
CA TYR A 223 -1.92 -16.62 -11.75
C TYR A 223 -0.58 -15.91 -11.48
N GLY A 224 0.33 -16.03 -12.46
CA GLY A 224 1.57 -15.28 -12.49
C GLY A 224 1.40 -13.88 -13.06
N ARG A 225 2.52 -13.16 -13.21
CA ARG A 225 2.55 -11.85 -13.88
C ARG A 225 2.71 -12.03 -15.40
N ASP A 226 2.18 -11.08 -16.15
CA ASP A 226 2.37 -10.94 -17.59
C ASP A 226 3.56 -10.04 -17.93
#